data_b810b5f3b4f8b2fe9439e9b5a14dd0d8
#
_entry.id   b810b5f3b4f8b2fe9439e9b5a14dd0d8
#
_cell.length_a   1.000
_cell.length_b   1.000
_cell.length_c   1.000
_cell.angle_alpha   90.00
_cell.angle_beta   90.00
_cell.angle_gamma   90.00
#
_symmetry.space_group_name_H-M   'P 1'
#
loop_
_entity.id
_entity.type
_entity.pdbx_description
1 polymer ?
#
loop_
_entity_poly.entity_id
_entity_poly.type
_entity_poly.pdbx_seq_one_letter_code
_entity_poly.pdbx_strand_id
1 'polypeptide(L)'
;SKLGGSKSNAPNASARCKSRRGKLLDRTQLRQLIQQSPDQLASSVADRGYRNEIDLYSTKFKGSDLLEMALTHRLSREINEVMGFCKGNLLTQVEVYANRFSYFNTKVVLRAVENNVSAEDLAKDILPEENEWNINWLDIVRNSENLTEVAAALKSKPWGKAISSLGTDSTLADYEDSLDRNYYRESIASLKGQNIA
;
A
#
# COMPACT_ATOMS: atom_id res chain seq x y z
N SER A 1 25.32 19.07 -20.33
CA SER A 1 24.99 17.64 -20.54
C SER A 1 23.51 17.47 -20.30
N LYS A 2 22.75 17.15 -21.35
CA LYS A 2 21.32 16.82 -21.27
C LYS A 2 21.22 15.47 -20.59
N LEU A 3 20.75 15.43 -19.34
CA LEU A 3 20.27 14.22 -18.68
C LEU A 3 19.07 13.73 -19.51
N GLY A 4 19.28 12.69 -20.29
CA GLY A 4 18.22 12.02 -21.04
C GLY A 4 17.27 11.34 -20.09
N GLY A 5 16.17 12.02 -19.74
CA GLY A 5 15.07 11.39 -19.02
C GLY A 5 14.59 10.16 -19.81
N SER A 6 14.49 9.02 -19.15
CA SER A 6 13.93 7.80 -19.75
C SER A 6 12.55 8.10 -20.34
N LYS A 7 12.36 7.79 -21.62
CA LYS A 7 11.06 7.98 -22.28
C LYS A 7 10.00 7.09 -21.62
N SER A 8 8.81 7.64 -21.46
CA SER A 8 7.65 6.89 -20.98
C SER A 8 7.32 5.73 -21.94
N ASN A 9 6.97 4.57 -21.37
CA ASN A 9 6.55 3.38 -22.12
C ASN A 9 5.03 3.14 -22.01
N ALA A 10 4.25 4.20 -21.91
CA ALA A 10 2.80 4.15 -21.68
C ALA A 10 2.03 3.18 -22.60
N PRO A 11 2.27 3.07 -23.91
CA PRO A 11 1.57 2.11 -24.76
C PRO A 11 1.79 0.65 -24.34
N ASN A 12 3.04 0.28 -24.04
CA ASN A 12 3.38 -1.08 -23.59
C ASN A 12 2.76 -1.36 -22.20
N ALA A 13 2.90 -0.44 -21.25
CA ALA A 13 2.31 -0.56 -19.94
C ALA A 13 0.78 -0.66 -20.01
N SER A 14 0.13 0.14 -20.87
CA SER A 14 -1.31 0.08 -21.10
C SER A 14 -1.77 -1.28 -21.62
N ALA A 15 -1.06 -1.87 -22.60
CA ALA A 15 -1.37 -3.20 -23.11
C ALA A 15 -1.28 -4.26 -22.00
N ARG A 16 -0.23 -4.21 -21.19
CA ARG A 16 -0.04 -5.15 -20.07
C ARG A 16 -1.11 -4.96 -18.98
N CYS A 17 -1.48 -3.73 -18.65
CA CYS A 17 -2.56 -3.45 -17.70
C CYS A 17 -3.92 -3.95 -18.23
N LYS A 18 -4.23 -3.77 -19.51
CA LYS A 18 -5.45 -4.30 -20.14
C LYS A 18 -5.54 -5.82 -20.05
N SER A 19 -4.42 -6.52 -20.32
CA SER A 19 -4.35 -7.97 -20.16
C SER A 19 -4.62 -8.43 -18.72
N ARG A 20 -4.08 -7.70 -17.73
CA ARG A 20 -4.32 -7.99 -16.32
C ARG A 20 -5.77 -7.70 -15.91
N ARG A 21 -6.33 -6.59 -16.42
CA ARG A 21 -7.73 -6.23 -16.18
C ARG A 21 -8.71 -7.32 -16.62
N GLY A 22 -8.44 -8.02 -17.71
CA GLY A 22 -9.25 -9.15 -18.17
C GLY A 22 -9.31 -10.33 -17.21
N LYS A 23 -8.40 -10.40 -16.23
CA LYS A 23 -8.38 -11.43 -15.17
C LYS A 23 -9.12 -11.01 -13.89
N LEU A 24 -9.59 -9.76 -13.82
CA LEU A 24 -10.36 -9.28 -12.67
C LEU A 24 -11.79 -9.79 -12.74
N LEU A 25 -12.41 -9.87 -11.57
CA LEU A 25 -13.82 -10.22 -11.45
C LEU A 25 -14.71 -9.12 -12.03
N ASP A 26 -15.67 -9.51 -12.85
CA ASP A 26 -16.71 -8.59 -13.33
C ASP A 26 -17.79 -8.35 -12.28
N ARG A 27 -18.71 -7.39 -12.57
CA ARG A 27 -19.79 -7.03 -11.65
C ARG A 27 -20.72 -8.21 -11.32
N THR A 28 -21.00 -9.06 -12.29
CA THR A 28 -21.91 -10.21 -12.11
C THR A 28 -21.25 -11.24 -11.22
N GLN A 29 -19.98 -11.53 -11.45
CA GLN A 29 -19.18 -12.43 -10.62
C GLN A 29 -19.07 -11.92 -9.17
N LEU A 30 -18.82 -10.61 -8.98
CA LEU A 30 -18.79 -10.01 -7.64
C LEU A 30 -20.13 -10.13 -6.91
N ARG A 31 -21.27 -9.88 -7.60
CA ARG A 31 -22.60 -10.04 -7.00
C ARG A 31 -22.89 -11.48 -6.56
N GLN A 32 -22.44 -12.48 -7.33
CA GLN A 32 -22.57 -13.88 -6.96
C GLN A 32 -21.72 -14.23 -5.73
N LEU A 33 -20.51 -13.65 -5.64
CA LEU A 33 -19.61 -13.90 -4.51
C LEU A 33 -20.14 -13.35 -3.20
N ILE A 34 -20.70 -12.13 -3.18
CA ILE A 34 -21.21 -11.50 -1.95
C ILE A 34 -22.43 -12.24 -1.33
N GLN A 35 -23.07 -13.13 -2.06
CA GLN A 35 -24.17 -13.95 -1.55
C GLN A 35 -23.70 -15.21 -0.79
N GLN A 36 -22.41 -15.49 -0.79
CA GLN A 36 -21.82 -16.67 -0.16
C GLN A 36 -21.43 -16.40 1.31
N SER A 37 -21.33 -17.45 2.11
CA SER A 37 -20.73 -17.36 3.42
C SER A 37 -19.22 -17.01 3.30
N PRO A 38 -18.59 -16.41 4.34
CA PRO A 38 -17.17 -16.05 4.29
C PRO A 38 -16.25 -17.22 3.90
N ASP A 39 -16.51 -18.43 4.40
CA ASP A 39 -15.68 -19.60 4.08
C ASP A 39 -15.88 -20.09 2.63
N GLN A 40 -17.12 -20.10 2.15
CA GLN A 40 -17.42 -20.39 0.74
C GLN A 40 -16.82 -19.33 -0.18
N LEU A 41 -16.88 -18.07 0.22
CA LEU A 41 -16.30 -16.94 -0.50
C LEU A 41 -14.79 -17.09 -0.61
N ALA A 42 -14.08 -17.47 0.47
CA ALA A 42 -12.63 -17.71 0.45
C ALA A 42 -12.25 -18.80 -0.56
N SER A 43 -12.98 -19.93 -0.58
CA SER A 43 -12.76 -20.99 -1.57
C SER A 43 -13.01 -20.52 -3.00
N SER A 44 -14.10 -19.79 -3.24
CA SER A 44 -14.45 -19.28 -4.55
C SER A 44 -13.44 -18.26 -5.07
N VAL A 45 -12.90 -17.40 -4.19
CA VAL A 45 -11.86 -16.43 -4.50
C VAL A 45 -10.53 -17.15 -4.78
N ALA A 46 -10.17 -18.18 -4.01
CA ALA A 46 -9.00 -19.00 -4.25
C ALA A 46 -9.02 -19.62 -5.66
N ASP A 47 -10.15 -20.18 -6.08
CA ASP A 47 -10.32 -20.81 -7.40
C ASP A 47 -10.25 -19.81 -8.56
N ARG A 48 -10.36 -18.51 -8.29
CA ARG A 48 -10.26 -17.41 -9.27
C ARG A 48 -8.87 -16.76 -9.34
N GLY A 49 -7.84 -17.45 -8.88
CA GLY A 49 -6.45 -17.03 -9.00
C GLY A 49 -5.85 -16.38 -7.74
N TYR A 50 -6.55 -16.43 -6.61
CA TYR A 50 -6.09 -15.90 -5.32
C TYR A 50 -5.67 -17.01 -4.34
N ARG A 51 -5.45 -18.23 -4.83
CA ARG A 51 -5.13 -19.39 -3.99
C ARG A 51 -3.87 -19.17 -3.17
N ASN A 52 -2.83 -18.62 -3.77
CA ASN A 52 -1.57 -18.38 -3.07
C ASN A 52 -1.75 -17.44 -1.87
N GLU A 53 -2.53 -16.38 -2.04
CA GLU A 53 -2.82 -15.41 -0.99
C GLU A 53 -3.72 -16.02 0.09
N ILE A 54 -4.75 -16.76 -0.28
CA ILE A 54 -5.61 -17.48 0.67
C ILE A 54 -4.79 -18.48 1.48
N ASP A 55 -3.97 -19.31 0.83
CA ASP A 55 -3.15 -20.32 1.51
C ASP A 55 -2.12 -19.66 2.45
N LEU A 56 -1.53 -18.53 2.06
CA LEU A 56 -0.54 -17.80 2.86
C LEU A 56 -1.13 -17.34 4.21
N TYR A 57 -2.37 -16.89 4.22
CA TYR A 57 -3.02 -16.31 5.40
C TYR A 57 -3.98 -17.24 6.14
N SER A 58 -4.35 -18.41 5.57
CA SER A 58 -5.34 -19.34 6.13
C SER A 58 -4.97 -19.95 7.48
N THR A 59 -3.69 -19.94 7.83
CA THR A 59 -3.21 -20.42 9.13
C THR A 59 -3.45 -19.41 10.26
N LYS A 60 -3.54 -18.11 9.93
CA LYS A 60 -3.64 -17.01 10.90
C LYS A 60 -5.03 -16.37 10.93
N PHE A 61 -5.72 -16.33 9.80
CA PHE A 61 -6.99 -15.64 9.62
C PHE A 61 -8.05 -16.58 9.06
N LYS A 62 -9.33 -16.27 9.33
CA LYS A 62 -10.47 -17.00 8.82
C LYS A 62 -11.59 -16.06 8.40
N GLY A 63 -12.54 -16.55 7.61
CA GLY A 63 -13.73 -15.81 7.21
C GLY A 63 -13.38 -14.50 6.47
N SER A 64 -14.00 -13.41 6.89
CA SER A 64 -13.81 -12.09 6.29
C SER A 64 -12.39 -11.55 6.42
N ASP A 65 -11.74 -11.77 7.55
CA ASP A 65 -10.37 -11.31 7.81
C ASP A 65 -9.37 -11.99 6.85
N LEU A 66 -9.55 -13.28 6.59
CA LEU A 66 -8.75 -14.00 5.59
C LEU A 66 -8.90 -13.41 4.20
N LEU A 67 -10.13 -13.11 3.80
CA LEU A 67 -10.40 -12.48 2.51
C LEU A 67 -9.78 -11.11 2.40
N GLU A 68 -9.95 -10.28 3.41
CA GLU A 68 -9.38 -8.94 3.44
C GLU A 68 -7.86 -8.98 3.30
N MET A 69 -7.20 -9.83 4.06
CA MET A 69 -5.74 -10.00 3.97
C MET A 69 -5.30 -10.53 2.60
N ALA A 70 -5.99 -11.52 2.05
CA ALA A 70 -5.64 -12.09 0.75
C ALA A 70 -5.82 -11.09 -0.39
N LEU A 71 -6.93 -10.35 -0.41
CA LEU A 71 -7.22 -9.34 -1.43
C LEU A 71 -6.27 -8.14 -1.34
N THR A 72 -5.96 -7.70 -0.13
CA THR A 72 -5.04 -6.58 0.09
C THR A 72 -3.62 -6.94 -0.31
N HIS A 73 -3.16 -8.14 0.03
CA HIS A 73 -1.86 -8.66 -0.40
C HIS A 73 -1.78 -8.72 -1.94
N ARG A 74 -2.81 -9.25 -2.58
CA ARG A 74 -2.86 -9.31 -4.05
C ARG A 74 -2.80 -7.92 -4.68
N LEU A 75 -3.55 -6.95 -4.13
CA LEU A 75 -3.54 -5.58 -4.62
C LEU A 75 -2.13 -4.96 -4.52
N SER A 76 -1.47 -5.10 -3.38
CA SER A 76 -0.09 -4.62 -3.17
C SER A 76 0.87 -5.23 -4.18
N ARG A 77 0.81 -6.55 -4.38
CA ARG A 77 1.65 -7.26 -5.35
C ARG A 77 1.39 -6.80 -6.79
N GLU A 78 0.14 -6.65 -7.19
CA GLU A 78 -0.21 -6.17 -8.54
C GLU A 78 0.32 -4.75 -8.79
N ILE A 79 0.25 -3.85 -7.82
CA ILE A 79 0.79 -2.50 -7.94
C ILE A 79 2.32 -2.55 -8.10
N ASN A 80 3.02 -3.35 -7.30
CA ASN A 80 4.47 -3.51 -7.41
C ASN A 80 4.87 -4.09 -8.77
N GLU A 81 4.13 -5.05 -9.32
CA GLU A 81 4.38 -5.58 -10.64
C GLU A 81 4.12 -4.55 -11.75
N VAL A 82 3.08 -3.72 -11.61
CA VAL A 82 2.82 -2.60 -12.54
C VAL A 82 3.98 -1.60 -12.51
N MET A 83 4.48 -1.25 -11.34
CA MET A 83 5.66 -0.39 -11.20
C MET A 83 6.88 -0.99 -11.90
N GLY A 84 7.09 -2.29 -11.79
CA GLY A 84 8.22 -2.99 -12.38
C GLY A 84 8.31 -2.90 -13.91
N PHE A 85 7.20 -2.65 -14.62
CA PHE A 85 7.21 -2.47 -16.07
C PHE A 85 6.92 -1.04 -16.54
N CYS A 86 6.65 -0.10 -15.64
CA CYS A 86 6.52 1.33 -15.97
C CYS A 86 7.87 2.01 -16.06
N LYS A 87 7.98 3.07 -16.89
CA LYS A 87 9.21 3.87 -17.07
C LYS A 87 8.89 5.35 -17.20
N GLY A 88 9.90 6.18 -16.89
CA GLY A 88 9.80 7.63 -17.02
C GLY A 88 8.66 8.24 -16.22
N ASN A 89 7.97 9.22 -16.75
CA ASN A 89 6.87 9.92 -16.05
C ASN A 89 5.75 8.99 -15.59
N LEU A 90 5.49 7.91 -16.34
CA LEU A 90 4.48 6.94 -15.96
C LEU A 90 4.87 6.20 -14.67
N LEU A 91 6.14 5.82 -14.52
CA LEU A 91 6.63 5.22 -13.27
C LEU A 91 6.43 6.18 -12.10
N THR A 92 6.83 7.44 -12.24
CA THR A 92 6.64 8.45 -11.18
C THR A 92 5.18 8.56 -10.72
N GLN A 93 4.23 8.50 -11.66
CA GLN A 93 2.80 8.55 -11.34
C GLN A 93 2.33 7.33 -10.57
N VAL A 94 2.76 6.13 -11.00
CA VAL A 94 2.42 4.88 -10.33
C VAL A 94 3.07 4.81 -8.94
N GLU A 95 4.30 5.28 -8.79
CA GLU A 95 4.98 5.40 -7.49
C GLU A 95 4.22 6.29 -6.50
N VAL A 96 3.74 7.46 -6.94
CA VAL A 96 2.91 8.34 -6.09
C VAL A 96 1.65 7.61 -5.62
N TYR A 97 1.00 6.87 -6.52
CA TYR A 97 -0.16 6.06 -6.15
C TYR A 97 0.21 4.93 -5.19
N ALA A 98 1.31 4.21 -5.45
CA ALA A 98 1.79 3.12 -4.60
C ALA A 98 2.17 3.62 -3.19
N ASN A 99 2.80 4.78 -3.10
CA ASN A 99 3.17 5.41 -1.83
C ASN A 99 1.97 5.68 -0.91
N ARG A 100 0.74 5.79 -1.46
CA ARG A 100 -0.49 5.90 -0.67
C ARG A 100 -0.59 4.79 0.37
N PHE A 101 -0.19 3.57 0.03
CA PHE A 101 -0.21 2.44 0.97
C PHE A 101 0.81 2.61 2.09
N SER A 102 1.98 3.16 1.79
CA SER A 102 3.00 3.46 2.81
C SER A 102 2.56 4.59 3.75
N TYR A 103 1.89 5.63 3.23
CA TYR A 103 1.27 6.65 4.06
C TYR A 103 0.18 6.07 4.96
N PHE A 104 -0.66 5.19 4.43
CA PHE A 104 -1.67 4.49 5.21
C PHE A 104 -1.04 3.64 6.33
N ASN A 105 -0.08 2.79 6.00
CA ASN A 105 0.62 1.96 6.99
C ASN A 105 1.32 2.81 8.05
N THR A 106 1.91 3.94 7.69
CA THR A 106 2.52 4.87 8.65
C THR A 106 1.49 5.37 9.65
N LYS A 107 0.30 5.77 9.22
CA LYS A 107 -0.78 6.20 10.13
C LYS A 107 -1.23 5.06 11.05
N VAL A 108 -1.37 3.84 10.50
CA VAL A 108 -1.74 2.66 11.30
C VAL A 108 -0.69 2.38 12.37
N VAL A 109 0.60 2.44 12.05
CA VAL A 109 1.71 2.25 13.00
C VAL A 109 1.72 3.35 14.07
N LEU A 110 1.57 4.62 13.69
CA LEU A 110 1.50 5.74 14.63
C LEU A 110 0.35 5.57 15.64
N ARG A 111 -0.84 5.22 15.15
CA ARG A 111 -2.00 4.95 16.02
C ARG A 111 -1.78 3.77 16.94
N ALA A 112 -1.14 2.71 16.46
CA ALA A 112 -0.82 1.54 17.27
C ALA A 112 0.13 1.88 18.41
N VAL A 113 1.21 2.59 18.13
CA VAL A 113 2.18 3.00 19.14
C VAL A 113 1.55 3.96 20.16
N GLU A 114 0.79 4.95 19.71
CA GLU A 114 0.09 5.90 20.61
C GLU A 114 -0.90 5.20 21.55
N ASN A 115 -1.58 4.17 21.07
CA ASN A 115 -2.59 3.44 21.84
C ASN A 115 -2.06 2.16 22.49
N ASN A 116 -0.76 1.91 22.45
CA ASN A 116 -0.11 0.71 22.98
C ASN A 116 -0.69 -0.61 22.45
N VAL A 117 -1.04 -0.63 21.16
CA VAL A 117 -1.48 -1.84 20.45
C VAL A 117 -0.26 -2.67 20.08
N SER A 118 -0.31 -3.99 20.35
CA SER A 118 0.80 -4.89 20.01
C SER A 118 0.94 -5.10 18.50
N ALA A 119 2.14 -5.45 18.05
CA ALA A 119 2.38 -5.80 16.65
C ALA A 119 1.55 -7.00 16.21
N GLU A 120 1.33 -7.97 17.10
CA GLU A 120 0.54 -9.17 16.85
C GLU A 120 -0.94 -8.85 16.60
N ASP A 121 -1.51 -7.93 17.38
CA ASP A 121 -2.89 -7.45 17.21
C ASP A 121 -3.04 -6.59 15.94
N LEU A 122 -1.98 -5.87 15.57
CA LEU A 122 -1.95 -5.00 14.41
C LEU A 122 -1.79 -5.77 13.09
N ALA A 123 -1.29 -6.99 13.11
CA ALA A 123 -0.89 -7.74 11.91
C ALA A 123 -2.01 -7.87 10.85
N LYS A 124 -3.29 -7.88 11.26
CA LYS A 124 -4.45 -7.92 10.37
C LYS A 124 -4.82 -6.57 9.73
N ASP A 125 -4.43 -5.47 10.37
CA ASP A 125 -4.82 -4.12 9.95
C ASP A 125 -3.75 -3.46 9.07
N ILE A 126 -2.55 -4.06 9.00
CA ILE A 126 -1.45 -3.53 8.20
C ILE A 126 -1.45 -4.15 6.81
N LEU A 127 -1.23 -3.32 5.81
CA LEU A 127 -1.07 -3.80 4.43
C LEU A 127 0.21 -4.63 4.31
N PRO A 128 0.20 -5.68 3.46
CA PRO A 128 1.33 -6.60 3.33
C PRO A 128 2.67 -5.92 3.11
N GLU A 129 3.72 -6.55 3.62
CA GLU A 129 5.09 -6.05 3.60
C GLU A 129 5.77 -6.13 2.22
N GLU A 130 5.14 -6.76 1.25
CA GLU A 130 5.59 -6.79 -0.14
C GLU A 130 5.45 -5.39 -0.76
N ASN A 131 6.37 -4.52 -0.40
CA ASN A 131 6.45 -3.17 -0.92
C ASN A 131 7.88 -2.91 -1.42
N GLU A 132 7.99 -1.98 -2.35
CA GLU A 132 9.27 -1.59 -2.96
C GLU A 132 10.34 -1.18 -1.95
N TRP A 133 9.92 -0.72 -0.78
CA TRP A 133 10.79 -0.19 0.26
C TRP A 133 11.24 -1.23 1.28
N ASN A 134 10.76 -2.47 1.21
CA ASN A 134 11.06 -3.56 2.15
C ASN A 134 10.96 -3.14 3.63
N ILE A 135 9.88 -2.44 3.97
CA ILE A 135 9.67 -1.97 5.34
C ILE A 135 9.00 -3.07 6.15
N ASN A 136 9.60 -3.43 7.28
CA ASN A 136 8.94 -4.26 8.26
C ASN A 136 8.16 -3.38 9.25
N TRP A 137 6.90 -3.15 8.92
CA TRP A 137 6.00 -2.29 9.70
C TRP A 137 5.78 -2.79 11.13
N LEU A 138 5.66 -4.11 11.31
CA LEU A 138 5.44 -4.71 12.63
C LEU A 138 6.67 -4.58 13.52
N ASP A 139 7.87 -4.66 12.97
CA ASP A 139 9.10 -4.41 13.71
C ASP A 139 9.22 -2.95 14.17
N ILE A 140 8.73 -2.01 13.37
CA ILE A 140 8.67 -0.60 13.80
C ILE A 140 7.77 -0.47 15.03
N VAL A 141 6.61 -1.13 15.05
CA VAL A 141 5.73 -1.12 16.24
C VAL A 141 6.41 -1.76 17.45
N ARG A 142 7.07 -2.90 17.28
CA ARG A 142 7.77 -3.61 18.38
C ARG A 142 8.90 -2.79 18.99
N ASN A 143 9.57 -1.98 18.18
CA ASN A 143 10.78 -1.25 18.57
C ASN A 143 10.55 0.23 18.85
N SER A 144 9.31 0.72 18.83
CA SER A 144 8.98 2.12 19.06
C SER A 144 8.09 2.27 20.30
N GLU A 145 8.52 3.11 21.25
CA GLU A 145 7.76 3.41 22.46
C GLU A 145 6.89 4.68 22.31
N ASN A 146 7.20 5.51 21.31
CA ASN A 146 6.52 6.80 21.09
C ASN A 146 6.55 7.21 19.62
N LEU A 147 5.77 8.24 19.27
CA LEU A 147 5.64 8.73 17.90
C LEU A 147 6.96 9.23 17.32
N THR A 148 7.83 9.81 18.13
CA THR A 148 9.16 10.31 17.70
C THR A 148 10.05 9.15 17.23
N GLU A 149 9.99 8.00 17.88
CA GLU A 149 10.76 6.83 17.47
C GLU A 149 10.24 6.21 16.17
N VAL A 150 8.92 6.20 15.96
CA VAL A 150 8.32 5.83 14.66
C VAL A 150 8.83 6.73 13.55
N ALA A 151 8.80 8.05 13.76
CA ALA A 151 9.31 9.03 12.80
C ALA A 151 10.79 8.83 12.50
N ALA A 152 11.60 8.54 13.51
CA ALA A 152 13.03 8.26 13.36
C ALA A 152 13.28 6.99 12.54
N ALA A 153 12.50 5.93 12.76
CA ALA A 153 12.60 4.68 12.00
C ALA A 153 12.30 4.87 10.50
N LEU A 154 11.43 5.82 10.16
CA LEU A 154 10.99 6.09 8.79
C LEU A 154 11.69 7.30 8.12
N LYS A 155 12.61 7.98 8.80
CA LYS A 155 13.21 9.25 8.34
C LYS A 155 13.85 9.22 6.95
N SER A 156 14.30 8.05 6.48
CA SER A 156 14.88 7.86 5.15
C SER A 156 13.83 7.76 4.03
N LYS A 157 12.55 7.61 4.36
CA LYS A 157 11.46 7.45 3.42
C LYS A 157 10.77 8.78 3.14
N PRO A 158 10.17 8.99 1.94
CA PRO A 158 9.48 10.23 1.61
C PRO A 158 8.44 10.65 2.64
N TRP A 159 7.58 9.71 3.06
CA TRP A 159 6.56 9.96 4.09
C TRP A 159 7.16 10.14 5.49
N GLY A 160 8.24 9.48 5.82
CA GLY A 160 8.92 9.65 7.09
C GLY A 160 9.59 11.02 7.23
N LYS A 161 10.11 11.58 6.13
CA LYS A 161 10.63 12.96 6.12
C LYS A 161 9.58 13.98 6.51
N ALA A 162 8.32 13.75 6.15
CA ALA A 162 7.22 14.64 6.48
C ALA A 162 7.00 14.78 7.99
N ILE A 163 7.24 13.72 8.75
CA ILE A 163 6.98 13.65 10.20
C ILE A 163 8.25 13.76 11.05
N SER A 164 9.43 13.58 10.48
CA SER A 164 10.70 13.60 11.22
C SER A 164 11.10 14.98 11.76
N SER A 165 10.48 16.05 11.25
CA SER A 165 10.71 17.43 11.71
C SER A 165 9.74 17.88 12.80
N LEU A 166 8.77 17.04 13.19
CA LEU A 166 7.81 17.35 14.22
C LEU A 166 8.48 17.29 15.61
N GLY A 167 8.07 18.22 16.50
CA GLY A 167 8.59 18.28 17.86
C GLY A 167 8.09 17.10 18.72
N THR A 168 8.77 16.85 19.83
CA THR A 168 8.44 15.76 20.78
C THR A 168 7.09 15.94 21.48
N ASP A 169 6.54 17.16 21.48
CA ASP A 169 5.24 17.54 22.01
C ASP A 169 4.11 17.47 20.98
N SER A 170 4.43 17.08 19.73
CA SER A 170 3.43 16.94 18.67
C SER A 170 2.46 15.78 18.96
N THR A 171 1.19 16.03 18.69
CA THR A 171 0.12 15.05 18.87
C THR A 171 0.03 14.07 17.68
N LEU A 172 -0.69 12.96 17.84
CA LEU A 172 -1.00 12.05 16.75
C LEU A 172 -1.66 12.79 15.58
N ALA A 173 -2.59 13.74 15.87
CA ALA A 173 -3.23 14.55 14.83
C ALA A 173 -2.21 15.38 14.02
N ASP A 174 -1.20 15.96 14.68
CA ASP A 174 -0.15 16.71 13.99
C ASP A 174 0.64 15.82 13.03
N TYR A 175 0.94 14.57 13.43
CA TYR A 175 1.60 13.59 12.58
C TYR A 175 0.73 13.22 11.37
N GLU A 176 -0.54 12.92 11.59
CA GLU A 176 -1.47 12.56 10.51
C GLU A 176 -1.69 13.71 9.52
N ASP A 177 -1.87 14.93 9.99
CA ASP A 177 -2.00 16.12 9.17
C ASP A 177 -0.74 16.40 8.34
N SER A 178 0.44 16.16 8.91
CA SER A 178 1.71 16.32 8.20
C SER A 178 1.84 15.29 7.08
N LEU A 179 1.46 14.04 7.32
CA LEU A 179 1.43 12.98 6.31
C LEU A 179 0.46 13.34 5.17
N ASP A 180 -0.76 13.76 5.49
CA ASP A 180 -1.77 14.10 4.48
C ASP A 180 -1.32 15.28 3.62
N ARG A 181 -0.81 16.35 4.23
CA ARG A 181 -0.27 17.49 3.50
C ARG A 181 0.88 17.12 2.57
N ASN A 182 1.77 16.23 3.02
CA ASN A 182 2.89 15.80 2.20
C ASN A 182 2.43 14.92 1.05
N TYR A 183 1.51 14.00 1.27
CA TYR A 183 0.93 13.17 0.21
C TYR A 183 0.24 14.02 -0.88
N TYR A 184 -0.58 15.00 -0.48
CA TYR A 184 -1.20 15.93 -1.43
C TYR A 184 -0.17 16.74 -2.21
N ARG A 185 0.88 17.22 -1.55
CA ARG A 185 1.96 17.98 -2.21
C ARG A 185 2.69 17.13 -3.24
N GLU A 186 3.04 15.90 -2.93
CA GLU A 186 3.68 14.97 -3.86
C GLU A 186 2.76 14.63 -5.03
N SER A 187 1.48 14.38 -4.77
CA SER A 187 0.49 14.08 -5.80
C SER A 187 0.33 15.25 -6.78
N ILE A 188 0.22 16.48 -6.28
CA ILE A 188 0.11 17.69 -7.10
C ILE A 188 1.40 17.91 -7.90
N ALA A 189 2.57 17.72 -7.29
CA ALA A 189 3.85 17.88 -7.97
C ALA A 189 4.02 16.88 -9.12
N SER A 190 3.57 15.65 -8.94
CA SER A 190 3.61 14.62 -9.99
C SER A 190 2.70 14.94 -11.17
N LEU A 191 1.57 15.64 -10.92
CA LEU A 191 0.64 16.06 -11.98
C LEU A 191 1.12 17.30 -12.74
N LYS A 192 1.79 18.25 -12.08
CA LYS A 192 2.29 19.49 -12.71
C LYS A 192 3.41 19.27 -13.73
N GLY A 193 4.09 18.13 -13.67
CA GLY A 193 5.11 17.76 -14.67
C GLY A 193 4.56 17.21 -15.98
N GLN A 194 3.22 17.18 -16.15
CA GLN A 194 2.55 16.56 -17.28
C GLN A 194 1.94 17.61 -18.19
N ASN A 195 2.46 17.71 -19.41
CA ASN A 195 1.66 18.22 -20.52
C ASN A 195 0.60 17.14 -20.83
N ILE A 196 -0.64 17.40 -20.39
CA ILE A 196 -1.80 16.66 -20.88
C ILE A 196 -2.01 17.13 -22.31
N ALA A 197 -1.48 16.38 -23.28
CA ALA A 197 -1.79 16.52 -24.68
C ALA A 197 -2.95 15.59 -25.02
#